data_b77cb41b2d08c8bdc3fcaf211e794ed8
#
_entry.id   b77cb41b2d08c8bdc3fcaf211e794ed8
#
_cell.length_a   1.000
_cell.length_b   1.000
_cell.length_c   1.000
_cell.angle_alpha   90.00
_cell.angle_beta   90.00
_cell.angle_gamma   90.00
#
_symmetry.space_group_name_H-M   'P 1'
#
loop_
_entity.id
_entity.type
_entity.pdbx_description
1 polymer ?
#
loop_
_entity_poly.entity_id
_entity_poly.type
_entity_poly.pdbx_seq_one_letter_code
_entity_poly.pdbx_strand_id
1 'polypeptide(L)'
;PDSDLYIHPECGCTTSALYLAQEGVVPQKHVKILSTGGMLEEAEEAEKRGDQENVLVATEIGMLHQLKAAAPDVTFTPINPHAACPFMKMITPAALLRCLALGEDEIHLDKDTIDAAYRPVERMISIGHTPAAR
;
A
#
# COMPACT_ATOMS: atom_id res chain seq x y z
N PRO A 1 -18.87 -5.13 13.46
CA PRO A 1 -19.85 -4.85 12.42
C PRO A 1 -19.66 -3.48 11.77
N ASP A 2 -18.94 -2.55 12.45
CA ASP A 2 -18.81 -1.15 12.03
C ASP A 2 -17.35 -0.74 11.75
N SER A 3 -16.46 -1.69 11.47
CA SER A 3 -15.07 -1.42 11.13
C SER A 3 -14.88 -1.33 9.62
N ASP A 4 -14.15 -0.34 9.17
CA ASP A 4 -13.71 -0.25 7.78
C ASP A 4 -12.64 -1.30 7.47
N LEU A 5 -12.57 -1.72 6.22
CA LEU A 5 -11.63 -2.70 5.69
C LEU A 5 -10.81 -2.06 4.57
N TYR A 6 -9.54 -1.79 4.85
CA TYR A 6 -8.58 -1.29 3.85
C TYR A 6 -7.88 -2.44 3.16
N ILE A 7 -7.95 -2.52 1.85
CA ILE A 7 -7.38 -3.59 1.04
C ILE A 7 -6.41 -3.02 0.02
N HIS A 8 -5.18 -3.52 0.00
CA HIS A 8 -4.24 -3.24 -1.08
C HIS A 8 -4.42 -4.29 -2.18
N PRO A 9 -4.84 -3.91 -3.40
CA PRO A 9 -5.25 -4.89 -4.41
C PRO A 9 -4.10 -5.73 -4.98
N GLU A 10 -2.88 -5.23 -4.91
CA GLU A 10 -1.69 -5.87 -5.51
C GLU A 10 -0.97 -6.86 -4.59
N CYS A 11 -1.35 -6.94 -3.31
CA CYS A 11 -0.78 -7.90 -2.38
C CYS A 11 -1.41 -9.27 -2.55
N GLY A 12 -0.63 -10.30 -2.85
CA GLY A 12 -1.12 -11.69 -2.90
C GLY A 12 -1.75 -12.17 -1.58
N CYS A 13 -1.35 -11.59 -0.45
CA CYS A 13 -1.93 -11.87 0.87
C CYS A 13 -3.36 -11.32 1.05
N THR A 14 -3.87 -10.51 0.12
CA THR A 14 -5.19 -9.87 0.21
C THR A 14 -6.26 -10.54 -0.64
N THR A 15 -5.91 -11.56 -1.40
CA THR A 15 -6.83 -12.26 -2.32
C THR A 15 -8.09 -12.74 -1.60
N SER A 16 -7.94 -13.33 -0.41
CA SER A 16 -9.10 -13.79 0.38
C SER A 16 -9.97 -12.63 0.85
N ALA A 17 -9.39 -11.50 1.23
CA ALA A 17 -10.13 -10.32 1.66
C ALA A 17 -10.92 -9.70 0.50
N LEU A 18 -10.31 -9.62 -0.70
CA LEU A 18 -10.97 -9.18 -1.93
C LEU A 18 -12.14 -10.09 -2.30
N TYR A 19 -11.94 -11.41 -2.22
CA TYR A 19 -13.00 -12.39 -2.48
C TYR A 19 -14.17 -12.22 -1.51
N LEU A 20 -13.93 -12.15 -0.21
CA LEU A 20 -14.97 -11.97 0.79
C LEU A 20 -15.71 -10.63 0.64
N ALA A 21 -15.01 -9.58 0.24
CA ALA A 21 -15.63 -8.30 -0.08
C ALA A 21 -16.54 -8.39 -1.32
N GLN A 22 -16.11 -9.11 -2.35
CA GLN A 22 -16.90 -9.34 -3.57
C GLN A 22 -18.16 -10.17 -3.31
N GLU A 23 -18.07 -11.20 -2.45
CA GLU A 23 -19.18 -12.02 -2.03
C GLU A 23 -20.18 -11.32 -1.07
N GLY A 24 -19.89 -10.06 -0.70
CA GLY A 24 -20.76 -9.28 0.17
C GLY A 24 -20.75 -9.70 1.64
N VAL A 25 -19.76 -10.49 2.07
CA VAL A 25 -19.58 -10.89 3.47
C VAL A 25 -19.25 -9.67 4.34
N VAL A 26 -18.55 -8.70 3.75
CA VAL A 26 -18.33 -7.37 4.34
C VAL A 26 -19.19 -6.37 3.57
N PRO A 27 -20.00 -5.52 4.23
CA PRO A 27 -20.79 -4.51 3.56
C PRO A 27 -19.92 -3.59 2.70
N GLN A 28 -20.26 -3.40 1.43
CA GLN A 28 -19.45 -2.63 0.48
C GLN A 28 -19.10 -1.22 0.95
N LYS A 29 -19.99 -0.60 1.74
CA LYS A 29 -19.75 0.74 2.32
C LYS A 29 -18.52 0.81 3.25
N HIS A 30 -18.10 -0.33 3.79
CA HIS A 30 -16.95 -0.45 4.67
C HIS A 30 -15.69 -0.96 3.95
N VAL A 31 -15.79 -1.35 2.67
CA VAL A 31 -14.65 -1.85 1.90
C VAL A 31 -14.01 -0.72 1.13
N LYS A 32 -12.73 -0.48 1.40
CA LYS A 32 -11.91 0.53 0.70
C LYS A 32 -10.71 -0.16 0.05
N ILE A 33 -10.72 -0.21 -1.28
CA ILE A 33 -9.60 -0.75 -2.06
C ILE A 33 -8.69 0.42 -2.41
N LEU A 34 -7.49 0.44 -1.82
CA LEU A 34 -6.63 1.61 -1.78
C LEU A 34 -5.18 1.25 -2.13
N SER A 35 -4.47 2.19 -2.76
CA SER A 35 -3.01 2.16 -2.80
C SER A 35 -2.43 2.43 -1.40
N THR A 36 -1.14 2.22 -1.20
CA THR A 36 -0.47 2.56 0.08
C THR A 36 -0.62 4.04 0.44
N GLY A 37 -0.47 4.95 -0.56
CA GLY A 37 -0.72 6.37 -0.38
C GLY A 37 -2.18 6.65 -0.01
N GLY A 38 -3.12 6.05 -0.74
CA GLY A 38 -4.55 6.19 -0.46
C GLY A 38 -4.96 5.66 0.93
N MET A 39 -4.26 4.63 1.45
CA MET A 39 -4.47 4.17 2.83
C MET A 39 -4.06 5.21 3.87
N LEU A 40 -2.94 5.92 3.63
CA LEU A 40 -2.50 7.00 4.52
C LEU A 40 -3.46 8.18 4.48
N GLU A 41 -3.85 8.64 3.29
CA GLU A 41 -4.82 9.72 3.11
C GLU A 41 -6.15 9.40 3.81
N GLU A 42 -6.66 8.18 3.63
CA GLU A 42 -7.91 7.76 4.26
C GLU A 42 -7.77 7.61 5.79
N ALA A 43 -6.61 7.18 6.29
CA ALA A 43 -6.33 7.14 7.72
C ALA A 43 -6.32 8.54 8.34
N GLU A 44 -5.66 9.51 7.70
CA GLU A 44 -5.67 10.91 8.14
C GLU A 44 -7.08 11.52 8.12
N GLU A 45 -7.90 11.17 7.13
CA GLU A 45 -9.28 11.62 7.07
C GLU A 45 -10.15 10.97 8.17
N ALA A 46 -9.93 9.67 8.47
CA ALA A 46 -10.60 8.96 9.56
C ALA A 46 -10.26 9.61 10.92
N GLU A 47 -9.00 9.96 11.15
CA GLU A 47 -8.52 10.68 12.34
C GLU A 47 -9.22 12.03 12.50
N LYS A 48 -9.30 12.81 11.41
CA LYS A 48 -9.96 14.13 11.42
C LYS A 48 -11.48 14.04 11.68
N ARG A 49 -12.13 12.99 11.16
CA ARG A 49 -13.57 12.77 11.38
C ARG A 49 -13.87 12.33 12.81
N GLY A 50 -12.97 11.57 13.44
CA GLY A 50 -13.13 11.05 14.79
C GLY A 50 -14.29 10.05 14.95
N ASP A 51 -14.78 9.49 13.84
CA ASP A 51 -15.93 8.57 13.82
C ASP A 51 -15.52 7.09 13.60
N GLN A 52 -14.24 6.84 13.35
CA GLN A 52 -13.71 5.52 13.03
C GLN A 52 -12.70 5.06 14.08
N GLU A 53 -13.14 4.21 15.00
CA GLU A 53 -12.28 3.71 16.07
C GLU A 53 -11.41 2.52 15.64
N ASN A 54 -11.90 1.68 14.72
CA ASN A 54 -11.24 0.43 14.32
C ASN A 54 -11.24 0.24 12.80
N VAL A 55 -10.08 -0.06 12.27
CA VAL A 55 -9.86 -0.37 10.85
C VAL A 55 -9.14 -1.70 10.69
N LEU A 56 -9.71 -2.60 9.90
CA LEU A 56 -9.06 -3.84 9.48
C LEU A 56 -8.18 -3.56 8.27
N VAL A 57 -6.96 -4.09 8.26
CA VAL A 57 -5.99 -3.81 7.21
C VAL A 57 -5.51 -5.09 6.54
N ALA A 58 -5.76 -5.18 5.23
CA ALA A 58 -5.34 -6.28 4.37
C ALA A 58 -4.19 -5.80 3.45
N THR A 59 -2.98 -5.83 3.97
CA THR A 59 -1.73 -5.56 3.24
C THR A 59 -0.53 -6.10 4.02
N GLU A 60 0.69 -5.80 3.58
CA GLU A 60 1.93 -6.13 4.28
C GLU A 60 1.97 -5.43 5.64
N ILE A 61 2.36 -6.18 6.68
CA ILE A 61 2.26 -5.75 8.08
C ILE A 61 3.05 -4.47 8.40
N GLY A 62 4.12 -4.18 7.67
CA GLY A 62 4.92 -2.96 7.85
C GLY A 62 4.14 -1.67 7.62
N MET A 63 3.06 -1.73 6.83
CA MET A 63 2.19 -0.57 6.58
C MET A 63 1.51 -0.05 7.85
N LEU A 64 1.26 -0.94 8.82
CA LEU A 64 0.62 -0.56 10.09
C LEU A 64 1.42 0.48 10.87
N HIS A 65 2.74 0.49 10.74
CA HIS A 65 3.57 1.50 11.40
C HIS A 65 3.25 2.92 10.90
N GLN A 66 3.14 3.08 9.59
CA GLN A 66 2.82 4.38 8.99
C GLN A 66 1.37 4.79 9.27
N LEU A 67 0.42 3.86 9.19
CA LEU A 67 -0.99 4.12 9.50
C LEU A 67 -1.17 4.61 10.94
N LYS A 68 -0.53 3.95 11.92
CA LYS A 68 -0.57 4.37 13.33
C LYS A 68 0.11 5.71 13.58
N ALA A 69 1.12 6.06 12.78
CA ALA A 69 1.76 7.37 12.89
C ALA A 69 0.90 8.48 12.27
N ALA A 70 0.14 8.18 11.20
CA ALA A 70 -0.75 9.11 10.53
C ALA A 70 -2.07 9.35 11.29
N ALA A 71 -2.56 8.32 11.98
CA ALA A 71 -3.83 8.35 12.72
C ALA A 71 -3.67 7.62 14.08
N PRO A 72 -3.10 8.29 15.09
CA PRO A 72 -2.79 7.69 16.39
C PRO A 72 -4.02 7.28 17.20
N ASP A 73 -5.16 7.94 17.03
CA ASP A 73 -6.40 7.65 17.74
C ASP A 73 -7.22 6.52 17.08
N VAL A 74 -6.83 6.10 15.87
CA VAL A 74 -7.45 4.97 15.14
C VAL A 74 -6.71 3.66 15.43
N THR A 75 -7.44 2.60 15.76
CA THR A 75 -6.89 1.27 15.95
C THR A 75 -6.82 0.51 14.63
N PHE A 76 -5.61 0.26 14.14
CA PHE A 76 -5.38 -0.55 12.95
C PHE A 76 -5.04 -1.99 13.30
N THR A 77 -5.86 -2.93 12.83
CA THR A 77 -5.71 -4.38 13.07
C THR A 77 -5.41 -5.10 11.77
N PRO A 78 -4.29 -5.82 11.65
CA PRO A 78 -4.01 -6.60 10.46
C PRO A 78 -4.95 -7.80 10.37
N ILE A 79 -5.52 -8.07 9.20
CA ILE A 79 -6.30 -9.29 8.96
C ILE A 79 -5.41 -10.53 9.11
N ASN A 80 -4.17 -10.44 8.64
CA ASN A 80 -3.18 -11.49 8.82
C ASN A 80 -1.94 -10.89 9.52
N PRO A 81 -1.69 -11.22 10.80
CA PRO A 81 -0.53 -10.73 11.53
C PRO A 81 0.81 -11.27 11.00
N HIS A 82 0.77 -12.28 10.12
CA HIS A 82 1.94 -12.88 9.48
C HIS A 82 2.13 -12.41 8.03
N ALA A 83 1.40 -11.42 7.57
CA ALA A 83 1.50 -10.87 6.22
C ALA A 83 2.80 -10.05 6.03
N ALA A 84 3.96 -10.68 6.17
CA ALA A 84 5.26 -10.09 5.89
C ALA A 84 5.71 -10.50 4.49
N CYS A 85 5.95 -9.52 3.61
CA CYS A 85 6.45 -9.78 2.27
C CYS A 85 7.94 -10.13 2.31
N PRO A 86 8.36 -11.37 1.96
CA PRO A 86 9.76 -11.76 2.01
C PRO A 86 10.62 -10.92 1.07
N PHE A 87 10.09 -10.52 -0.08
CA PHE A 87 10.82 -9.69 -1.06
C PHE A 87 11.09 -8.28 -0.52
N MET A 88 10.13 -7.65 0.13
CA MET A 88 10.34 -6.35 0.78
C MET A 88 11.36 -6.44 1.93
N LYS A 89 11.42 -7.56 2.65
CA LYS A 89 12.35 -7.77 3.76
C LYS A 89 13.77 -8.16 3.31
N MET A 90 13.99 -8.40 2.02
CA MET A 90 15.35 -8.57 1.46
C MET A 90 16.17 -7.28 1.50
N ILE A 91 15.53 -6.13 1.42
CA ILE A 91 16.20 -4.83 1.52
C ILE A 91 16.36 -4.49 3.01
N THR A 92 17.54 -4.76 3.52
CA THR A 92 17.88 -4.45 4.92
C THR A 92 18.52 -3.06 5.04
N PRO A 93 18.51 -2.43 6.22
CA PRO A 93 19.26 -1.17 6.45
C PRO A 93 20.76 -1.28 6.13
N ALA A 94 21.37 -2.43 6.41
CA ALA A 94 22.77 -2.67 6.07
C ALA A 94 23.00 -2.74 4.55
N ALA A 95 22.09 -3.39 3.79
CA ALA A 95 22.16 -3.43 2.33
C ALA A 95 21.97 -2.02 1.73
N LEU A 96 21.04 -1.25 2.26
CA LEU A 96 20.83 0.14 1.83
C LEU A 96 22.07 1.01 2.11
N LEU A 97 22.64 0.92 3.30
CA LEU A 97 23.86 1.65 3.65
C LEU A 97 25.03 1.27 2.73
N ARG A 98 25.22 -0.02 2.45
CA ARG A 98 26.28 -0.51 1.54
C ARG A 98 26.07 0.04 0.12
N CYS A 99 24.86 -0.04 -0.40
CA CYS A 99 24.50 0.49 -1.71
C CYS A 99 24.84 1.98 -1.82
N LEU A 100 24.45 2.80 -0.82
CA LEU A 100 24.68 4.25 -0.82
C LEU A 100 26.17 4.63 -0.61
N ALA A 101 26.87 3.89 0.25
CA ALA A 101 28.25 4.20 0.59
C ALA A 101 29.28 3.72 -0.45
N LEU A 102 29.01 2.58 -1.08
CA LEU A 102 29.94 1.90 -1.97
C LEU A 102 29.51 1.90 -3.45
N GLY A 103 28.28 2.31 -3.75
CA GLY A 103 27.72 2.24 -5.11
C GLY A 103 27.51 0.81 -5.60
N GLU A 104 27.31 -0.14 -4.69
CA GLU A 104 27.05 -1.54 -5.04
C GLU A 104 25.56 -1.76 -5.37
N ASP A 105 25.28 -2.91 -5.97
CA ASP A 105 23.93 -3.34 -6.33
C ASP A 105 23.23 -2.43 -7.38
N GLU A 106 24.00 -1.75 -8.22
CA GLU A 106 23.46 -0.97 -9.34
C GLU A 106 22.77 -1.89 -10.35
N ILE A 107 21.58 -1.48 -10.78
CA ILE A 107 20.80 -2.26 -11.77
C ILE A 107 21.16 -1.77 -13.17
N HIS A 108 21.66 -2.69 -13.98
CA HIS A 108 21.99 -2.46 -15.38
C HIS A 108 21.04 -3.23 -16.30
N LEU A 109 20.42 -2.53 -17.23
CA LEU A 109 19.61 -3.11 -18.30
C LEU A 109 20.18 -2.68 -19.65
N ASP A 110 20.02 -3.53 -20.66
CA ASP A 110 20.36 -3.13 -22.03
C ASP A 110 19.43 -1.99 -22.52
N LYS A 111 19.96 -1.21 -23.46
CA LYS A 111 19.25 -0.02 -23.96
C LYS A 111 17.92 -0.36 -24.63
N ASP A 112 17.83 -1.48 -25.33
CA ASP A 112 16.61 -1.86 -26.05
C ASP A 112 15.49 -2.22 -25.06
N THR A 113 15.83 -2.89 -23.97
CA THR A 113 14.90 -3.16 -22.85
C THR A 113 14.43 -1.86 -22.18
N ILE A 114 15.35 -0.92 -21.93
CA ILE A 114 15.01 0.38 -21.36
C ILE A 114 14.07 1.15 -22.29
N ASP A 115 14.39 1.26 -23.58
CA ASP A 115 13.60 1.99 -24.56
C ASP A 115 12.21 1.36 -24.76
N ALA A 116 12.11 0.03 -24.71
CA ALA A 116 10.82 -0.67 -24.81
C ALA A 116 9.95 -0.45 -23.56
N ALA A 117 10.56 -0.51 -22.37
CA ALA A 117 9.85 -0.31 -21.11
C ALA A 117 9.46 1.15 -20.85
N TYR A 118 10.22 2.11 -21.37
CA TYR A 118 9.98 3.53 -21.18
C TYR A 118 8.60 3.98 -21.70
N ARG A 119 8.21 3.50 -22.88
CA ARG A 119 6.95 3.92 -23.54
C ARG A 119 5.69 3.67 -22.71
N PRO A 120 5.44 2.46 -22.18
CA PRO A 120 4.27 2.21 -21.33
C PRO A 120 4.34 2.97 -20.00
N VAL A 121 5.52 3.17 -19.42
CA VAL A 121 5.71 3.96 -18.20
C VAL A 121 5.40 5.44 -18.45
N GLU A 122 5.92 6.02 -19.53
CA GLU A 122 5.63 7.39 -19.93
C GLU A 122 4.13 7.60 -20.17
N ARG A 123 3.47 6.64 -20.86
CA ARG A 123 2.02 6.69 -21.08
C ARG A 123 1.26 6.63 -19.76
N MET A 124 1.64 5.76 -18.85
CA MET A 124 1.03 5.63 -17.50
C MET A 124 1.11 6.97 -16.75
N ILE A 125 2.29 7.59 -16.71
CA ILE A 125 2.51 8.88 -16.06
C ILE A 125 1.68 9.98 -16.71
N SER A 126 1.62 10.02 -18.04
CA SER A 126 0.86 11.04 -18.78
C SER A 126 -0.66 10.97 -18.54
N ILE A 127 -1.20 9.78 -18.26
CA ILE A 127 -2.63 9.58 -17.96
C ILE A 127 -2.91 9.88 -16.47
N GLY A 128 -2.00 9.52 -15.57
CA GLY A 128 -2.16 9.68 -14.13
C GLY A 128 -2.05 11.13 -13.62
N HIS A 129 -1.49 12.04 -14.42
CA HIS A 129 -1.32 13.46 -14.07
C HIS A 129 -2.48 14.32 -14.61
N THR A 130 -3.71 14.03 -14.22
CA THR A 130 -4.75 15.05 -14.29
C THR A 130 -4.54 15.95 -13.07
N PRO A 131 -4.18 17.25 -13.22
CA PRO A 131 -4.08 18.14 -12.08
C PRO A 131 -5.43 18.16 -11.38
N ALA A 132 -5.44 17.91 -10.08
CA ALA A 132 -6.64 18.13 -9.28
C ALA A 132 -7.12 19.55 -9.57
N ALA A 133 -8.34 19.69 -10.03
CA ALA A 133 -8.95 21.01 -10.23
C ALA A 133 -8.90 21.75 -8.89
N ARG A 134 -8.17 22.87 -8.89
CA ARG A 134 -8.09 23.77 -7.72
C ARG A 134 -9.41 24.52 -7.56
#